data_8bbeb031735ff71cdb451414cc40a117
#
_entry.id   8bbeb031735ff71cdb451414cc40a117
#
_cell.length_a   1.000
_cell.length_b   1.000
_cell.length_c   1.000
_cell.angle_alpha   90.00
_cell.angle_beta   90.00
_cell.angle_gamma   90.00
#
_symmetry.space_group_name_H-M   'P 1'
#
loop_
_entity.id
_entity.type
_entity.pdbx_description
1 polymer ?
#
loop_
_entity_poly.entity_id
_entity_poly.type
_entity_poly.pdbx_seq_one_letter_code
_entity_poly.pdbx_strand_id
1 'polypeptide(L)'
;MAEQGAPTRAVGLRRVVLNRAVIELGAMAVLAVIYNTVRAGGGDSNRAVAMAHARDIVRLEGWVFDHLELNLDHWIIGVPVLAVAACYFYALMHYVMTPTILVLSRRRGGWRYWRGYWALVVGSAIALVIYANWPLAPPRLMPELGTIDVMQHFANAGWWGDAASAPRGLGDATNQFAAMPSLHFGWSLWCGIQMWGFGGRHARWWKVAAVAYPLLQAVVVLSTANHFLLDVLGGATCILLGYAIVTLIGRALDRTGEPRAESPAADVRVPGATDVPVAGKVTTPAY
;
A
#
# COMPACT_ATOMS: atom_id res chain seq x y z
N MET A 1 -8.46 -46.53 30.42
CA MET A 1 -8.83 -46.49 29.01
C MET A 1 -9.22 -45.05 28.75
N ALA A 2 -8.28 -44.32 28.41
CA ALA A 2 -7.66 -43.88 27.16
C ALA A 2 -8.38 -42.63 26.61
N GLU A 3 -7.78 -41.49 26.93
CA GLU A 3 -7.94 -40.21 26.23
C GLU A 3 -7.61 -40.37 24.74
N GLN A 4 -8.55 -39.99 23.87
CA GLN A 4 -8.26 -39.64 22.48
C GLN A 4 -9.22 -38.54 22.05
N GLY A 5 -8.82 -37.27 22.10
CA GLY A 5 -9.68 -36.16 21.72
C GLY A 5 -8.99 -34.84 21.33
N ALA A 6 -7.68 -34.78 21.12
CA ALA A 6 -6.98 -33.49 20.91
C ALA A 6 -6.29 -33.21 19.55
N PRO A 7 -6.21 -34.08 18.53
CA PRO A 7 -5.47 -33.72 17.29
C PRO A 7 -6.29 -33.06 16.19
N THR A 8 -7.61 -33.17 16.15
CA THR A 8 -8.41 -32.76 14.99
C THR A 8 -8.56 -31.25 14.81
N ARG A 9 -8.59 -30.46 15.89
CA ARG A 9 -8.72 -28.98 15.81
C ARG A 9 -7.46 -28.29 15.30
N ALA A 10 -6.28 -28.77 15.71
CA ALA A 10 -4.99 -28.20 15.32
C ALA A 10 -4.68 -28.42 13.82
N VAL A 11 -5.05 -29.58 13.28
CA VAL A 11 -4.87 -29.92 11.86
C VAL A 11 -5.79 -29.07 10.97
N GLY A 12 -7.04 -28.85 11.37
CA GLY A 12 -7.99 -28.00 10.65
C GLY A 12 -7.52 -26.54 10.58
N LEU A 13 -7.07 -25.98 11.71
CA LEU A 13 -6.58 -24.60 11.78
C LEU A 13 -5.32 -24.39 10.92
N ARG A 14 -4.40 -25.34 10.96
CA ARG A 14 -3.17 -25.33 10.17
C ARG A 14 -3.44 -25.37 8.66
N ARG A 15 -4.43 -26.17 8.24
CA ARG A 15 -4.87 -26.27 6.84
C ARG A 15 -5.51 -24.98 6.33
N VAL A 16 -6.35 -24.34 7.14
CA VAL A 16 -6.98 -23.04 6.81
C VAL A 16 -5.94 -21.92 6.69
N VAL A 17 -4.97 -21.86 7.60
CA VAL A 17 -3.88 -20.86 7.57
C VAL A 17 -2.98 -21.08 6.37
N LEU A 18 -2.66 -22.34 6.02
CA LEU A 18 -1.84 -22.67 4.86
C LEU A 18 -2.55 -22.32 3.55
N ASN A 19 -3.85 -22.62 3.42
CA ASN A 19 -4.62 -22.27 2.22
C ASN A 19 -4.70 -20.74 2.03
N ARG A 20 -4.83 -19.98 3.09
CA ARG A 20 -4.83 -18.52 3.02
C ARG A 20 -3.48 -17.97 2.58
N ALA A 21 -2.37 -18.48 3.12
CA ALA A 21 -1.04 -18.07 2.72
C ALA A 21 -0.77 -18.40 1.24
N VAL A 22 -1.24 -19.54 0.75
CA VAL A 22 -1.13 -19.92 -0.67
C VAL A 22 -1.90 -18.94 -1.57
N ILE A 23 -3.11 -18.54 -1.19
CA ILE A 23 -3.91 -17.56 -1.93
C ILE A 23 -3.20 -16.20 -1.96
N GLU A 24 -2.68 -15.74 -0.81
CA GLU A 24 -1.94 -14.48 -0.72
C GLU A 24 -0.69 -14.50 -1.59
N LEU A 25 0.13 -15.53 -1.47
CA LEU A 25 1.35 -15.66 -2.26
C LEU A 25 1.04 -15.83 -3.76
N GLY A 26 0.00 -16.60 -4.09
CA GLY A 26 -0.45 -16.78 -5.47
C GLY A 26 -0.90 -15.46 -6.11
N ALA A 27 -1.70 -14.65 -5.41
CA ALA A 27 -2.14 -13.36 -5.91
C ALA A 27 -0.95 -12.38 -6.12
N MET A 28 0.01 -12.37 -5.19
CA MET A 28 1.23 -11.57 -5.34
C MET A 28 2.11 -12.06 -6.49
N ALA A 29 2.22 -13.39 -6.68
CA ALA A 29 2.97 -13.97 -7.80
C ALA A 29 2.32 -13.60 -9.15
N VAL A 30 1.00 -13.69 -9.26
CA VAL A 30 0.25 -13.27 -10.45
C VAL A 30 0.48 -11.78 -10.72
N LEU A 31 0.38 -10.94 -9.69
CA LEU A 31 0.63 -9.50 -9.83
C LEU A 31 2.07 -9.22 -10.30
N ALA A 32 3.06 -9.95 -9.78
CA ALA A 32 4.46 -9.85 -10.20
C ALA A 32 4.67 -10.29 -11.65
N VAL A 33 4.00 -11.35 -12.10
CA VAL A 33 4.04 -11.80 -13.51
C VAL A 33 3.43 -10.72 -14.41
N ILE A 34 2.25 -10.19 -14.08
CA ILE A 34 1.62 -9.10 -14.83
C ILE A 34 2.54 -7.88 -14.88
N TYR A 35 3.12 -7.49 -13.75
CA TYR A 35 4.08 -6.39 -13.68
C TYR A 35 5.26 -6.60 -14.64
N ASN A 36 5.89 -7.76 -14.62
CA ASN A 36 7.02 -8.06 -15.50
C ASN A 36 6.62 -8.08 -16.98
N THR A 37 5.41 -8.53 -17.31
CA THR A 37 4.88 -8.51 -18.68
C THR A 37 4.65 -7.09 -19.18
N VAL A 38 4.01 -6.24 -18.36
CA VAL A 38 3.78 -4.82 -18.67
C VAL A 38 5.12 -4.09 -18.82
N ARG A 39 6.07 -4.40 -17.96
CA ARG A 39 7.43 -3.84 -17.99
C ARG A 39 8.17 -4.19 -19.27
N ALA A 40 8.11 -5.44 -19.72
CA ALA A 40 8.75 -5.89 -20.95
C ALA A 40 8.17 -5.23 -22.22
N GLY A 41 6.88 -4.83 -22.17
CA GLY A 41 6.21 -4.10 -23.27
C GLY A 41 6.51 -2.61 -23.33
N GLY A 42 7.20 -2.05 -22.35
CA GLY A 42 7.44 -0.60 -22.21
C GLY A 42 8.69 -0.06 -22.92
N GLY A 43 9.13 -0.68 -24.01
CA GLY A 43 10.33 -0.31 -24.76
C GLY A 43 10.25 1.07 -25.44
N ASP A 44 11.32 1.45 -26.14
CA ASP A 44 11.51 2.76 -26.81
C ASP A 44 10.42 3.14 -27.81
N SER A 45 9.67 2.15 -28.34
CA SER A 45 8.51 2.38 -29.21
C SER A 45 7.43 3.26 -28.59
N ASN A 46 7.33 3.28 -27.26
CA ASN A 46 6.33 4.07 -26.54
C ASN A 46 6.84 5.46 -26.12
N ARG A 47 8.12 5.78 -26.34
CA ARG A 47 8.73 7.03 -25.88
C ARG A 47 8.00 8.28 -26.40
N ALA A 48 7.73 8.32 -27.70
CA ALA A 48 7.06 9.48 -28.30
C ALA A 48 5.66 9.72 -27.73
N VAL A 49 4.90 8.63 -27.53
CA VAL A 49 3.56 8.68 -26.94
C VAL A 49 3.64 9.08 -25.45
N ALA A 50 4.56 8.48 -24.69
CA ALA A 50 4.75 8.81 -23.29
C ALA A 50 5.14 10.29 -23.05
N MET A 51 5.99 10.84 -23.93
CA MET A 51 6.36 12.25 -23.91
C MET A 51 5.19 13.17 -24.31
N ALA A 52 4.33 12.75 -25.25
CA ALA A 52 3.14 13.51 -25.59
C ALA A 52 2.17 13.57 -24.41
N HIS A 53 1.89 12.44 -23.77
CA HIS A 53 1.05 12.39 -22.57
C HIS A 53 1.64 13.24 -21.43
N ALA A 54 2.95 13.21 -21.24
CA ALA A 54 3.60 14.04 -20.23
C ALA A 54 3.41 15.54 -20.48
N ARG A 55 3.49 16.00 -21.75
CA ARG A 55 3.20 17.41 -22.08
C ARG A 55 1.75 17.80 -21.80
N ASP A 56 0.81 16.87 -21.95
CA ASP A 56 -0.59 17.12 -21.60
C ASP A 56 -0.77 17.25 -20.09
N ILE A 57 -0.09 16.40 -19.28
CA ILE A 57 -0.06 16.52 -17.82
C ILE A 57 0.54 17.87 -17.41
N VAL A 58 1.69 18.25 -17.98
CA VAL A 58 2.34 19.54 -17.69
C VAL A 58 1.42 20.72 -17.96
N ARG A 59 0.70 20.71 -19.10
CA ARG A 59 -0.28 21.75 -19.40
C ARG A 59 -1.39 21.81 -18.36
N LEU A 60 -1.89 20.64 -17.95
CA LEU A 60 -2.98 20.54 -16.98
C LEU A 60 -2.52 21.01 -15.58
N GLU A 61 -1.33 20.60 -15.14
CA GLU A 61 -0.77 21.01 -13.84
C GLU A 61 -0.36 22.48 -13.81
N GLY A 62 0.18 23.00 -14.90
CA GLY A 62 0.55 24.41 -15.01
C GLY A 62 -0.60 25.38 -14.77
N TRP A 63 -1.84 24.96 -15.05
CA TRP A 63 -3.05 25.75 -14.78
C TRP A 63 -3.43 25.81 -13.29
N VAL A 64 -2.98 24.83 -12.49
CA VAL A 64 -3.48 24.62 -11.12
C VAL A 64 -2.37 24.74 -10.08
N PHE A 65 -1.16 24.25 -10.38
CA PHE A 65 -0.14 23.98 -9.36
C PHE A 65 1.20 24.70 -9.60
N ASP A 66 1.29 25.54 -10.64
CA ASP A 66 2.50 26.35 -10.95
C ASP A 66 3.82 25.54 -10.93
N HIS A 67 3.79 24.35 -11.54
CA HIS A 67 4.95 23.45 -11.65
C HIS A 67 5.65 23.15 -10.31
N LEU A 68 4.86 22.72 -9.32
CA LEU A 68 5.35 22.43 -7.96
C LEU A 68 6.55 21.49 -7.95
N GLU A 69 6.55 20.45 -8.80
CA GLU A 69 7.64 19.48 -8.93
C GLU A 69 8.94 20.11 -9.37
N LEU A 70 8.91 21.08 -10.29
CA LEU A 70 10.09 21.81 -10.75
C LEU A 70 10.70 22.65 -9.62
N ASN A 71 9.86 23.33 -8.85
CA ASN A 71 10.32 24.14 -7.72
C ASN A 71 10.95 23.26 -6.62
N LEU A 72 10.36 22.10 -6.34
CA LEU A 72 10.89 21.14 -5.36
C LEU A 72 12.19 20.49 -5.84
N ASP A 73 12.28 20.15 -7.12
CA ASP A 73 13.45 19.58 -7.76
C ASP A 73 14.66 20.53 -7.68
N HIS A 74 14.49 21.78 -8.09
CA HIS A 74 15.53 22.79 -7.98
C HIS A 74 15.93 23.10 -6.52
N TRP A 75 14.96 23.08 -5.60
CA TRP A 75 15.25 23.27 -4.18
C TRP A 75 16.11 22.14 -3.61
N ILE A 76 15.77 20.88 -3.90
CA ILE A 76 16.45 19.73 -3.30
C ILE A 76 17.89 19.57 -3.82
N ILE A 77 18.14 19.90 -5.08
CA ILE A 77 19.50 19.91 -5.68
C ILE A 77 20.42 20.86 -4.91
N GLY A 78 19.88 21.99 -4.42
CA GLY A 78 20.64 22.94 -3.60
C GLY A 78 21.04 22.40 -2.22
N VAL A 79 20.52 21.24 -1.81
CA VAL A 79 20.82 20.62 -0.50
C VAL A 79 21.25 19.14 -0.70
N PRO A 80 22.51 18.88 -1.10
CA PRO A 80 22.98 17.56 -1.54
C PRO A 80 22.69 16.42 -0.55
N VAL A 81 22.82 16.68 0.75
CA VAL A 81 22.55 15.67 1.80
C VAL A 81 21.09 15.22 1.77
N LEU A 82 20.16 16.16 1.61
CA LEU A 82 18.73 15.85 1.50
C LEU A 82 18.40 15.17 0.17
N ALA A 83 19.04 15.61 -0.92
CA ALA A 83 18.87 15.01 -2.24
C ALA A 83 19.29 13.53 -2.22
N VAL A 84 20.46 13.22 -1.69
CA VAL A 84 20.94 11.84 -1.55
C VAL A 84 20.02 11.02 -0.63
N ALA A 85 19.59 11.60 0.51
CA ALA A 85 18.64 10.93 1.40
C ALA A 85 17.29 10.64 0.71
N ALA A 86 16.79 11.58 -0.11
CA ALA A 86 15.57 11.39 -0.90
C ALA A 86 15.74 10.29 -1.95
N CYS A 87 16.90 10.20 -2.62
CA CYS A 87 17.22 9.10 -3.54
C CYS A 87 17.17 7.73 -2.84
N TYR A 88 17.80 7.60 -1.66
CA TYR A 88 17.72 6.37 -0.87
C TYR A 88 16.31 6.08 -0.40
N PHE A 89 15.57 7.09 0.04
CA PHE A 89 14.19 6.93 0.46
C PHE A 89 13.30 6.44 -0.70
N TYR A 90 13.42 7.07 -1.86
CA TYR A 90 12.73 6.64 -3.09
C TYR A 90 13.04 5.18 -3.45
N ALA A 91 14.32 4.84 -3.47
CA ALA A 91 14.78 3.53 -3.93
C ALA A 91 14.45 2.38 -2.96
N LEU A 92 14.32 2.65 -1.63
CA LEU A 92 14.23 1.60 -0.61
C LEU A 92 12.89 1.52 0.09
N MET A 93 12.27 2.67 0.42
CA MET A 93 11.22 2.66 1.42
C MET A 93 10.00 1.84 1.05
N HIS A 94 9.62 1.79 -0.21
CA HIS A 94 8.49 0.96 -0.64
C HIS A 94 8.78 -0.54 -0.51
N TYR A 95 10.04 -0.98 -0.70
CA TYR A 95 10.45 -2.38 -0.50
C TYR A 95 10.54 -2.78 0.97
N VAL A 96 10.80 -1.83 1.87
CA VAL A 96 10.90 -2.08 3.30
C VAL A 96 9.55 -1.93 3.99
N MET A 97 8.88 -0.79 3.78
CA MET A 97 7.67 -0.43 4.51
C MET A 97 6.47 -1.27 4.10
N THR A 98 6.25 -1.47 2.79
CA THR A 98 5.07 -2.22 2.32
C THR A 98 5.04 -3.65 2.86
N PRO A 99 6.09 -4.48 2.72
CA PRO A 99 6.06 -5.83 3.31
C PRO A 99 6.07 -5.80 4.84
N THR A 100 6.76 -4.85 5.48
CA THR A 100 6.72 -4.72 6.94
C THR A 100 5.31 -4.46 7.46
N ILE A 101 4.61 -3.48 6.88
CA ILE A 101 3.24 -3.16 7.29
C ILE A 101 2.28 -4.28 6.91
N LEU A 102 2.51 -4.98 5.79
CA LEU A 102 1.73 -6.16 5.41
C LEU A 102 1.85 -7.26 6.48
N VAL A 103 3.06 -7.60 6.90
CA VAL A 103 3.31 -8.60 7.95
C VAL A 103 2.71 -8.17 9.29
N LEU A 104 2.89 -6.90 9.69
CA LEU A 104 2.30 -6.38 10.93
C LEU A 104 0.77 -6.40 10.89
N SER A 105 0.17 -6.06 9.76
CA SER A 105 -1.29 -6.11 9.55
C SER A 105 -1.79 -7.55 9.58
N ARG A 106 -1.08 -8.49 8.95
CA ARG A 106 -1.40 -9.92 8.95
C ARG A 106 -1.37 -10.51 10.37
N ARG A 107 -0.38 -10.14 11.19
CA ARG A 107 -0.30 -10.58 12.59
C ARG A 107 -1.48 -10.09 13.44
N ARG A 108 -2.09 -8.95 13.09
CA ARG A 108 -3.30 -8.44 13.74
C ARG A 108 -4.57 -9.12 13.22
N GLY A 109 -4.54 -9.62 12.00
CA GLY A 109 -5.61 -10.40 11.37
C GLY A 109 -6.91 -9.63 11.15
N GLY A 110 -8.02 -10.40 11.07
CA GLY A 110 -9.37 -9.88 10.95
C GLY A 110 -9.71 -9.29 9.58
N TRP A 111 -10.93 -8.76 9.44
CA TRP A 111 -11.45 -8.16 8.21
C TRP A 111 -10.60 -6.98 7.73
N ARG A 112 -10.05 -6.20 8.66
CA ARG A 112 -9.21 -5.05 8.32
C ARG A 112 -7.96 -5.46 7.53
N TYR A 113 -7.30 -6.56 7.92
CA TYR A 113 -6.18 -7.11 7.16
C TYR A 113 -6.59 -7.56 5.76
N TRP A 114 -7.66 -8.38 5.66
CA TRP A 114 -8.11 -8.91 4.38
C TRP A 114 -8.53 -7.81 3.40
N ARG A 115 -9.30 -6.84 3.91
CA ARG A 115 -9.68 -5.68 3.11
C ARG A 115 -8.47 -4.89 2.62
N GLY A 116 -7.48 -4.67 3.50
CA GLY A 116 -6.24 -3.99 3.16
C GLY A 116 -5.41 -4.76 2.15
N TYR A 117 -5.23 -6.06 2.35
CA TYR A 117 -4.48 -6.93 1.43
C TYR A 117 -5.07 -6.89 0.01
N TRP A 118 -6.36 -7.14 -0.12
CA TRP A 118 -7.02 -7.12 -1.42
C TRP A 118 -7.11 -5.73 -2.02
N ALA A 119 -7.23 -4.68 -1.21
CA ALA A 119 -7.17 -3.30 -1.70
C ALA A 119 -5.80 -2.98 -2.31
N LEU A 120 -4.71 -3.46 -1.72
CA LEU A 120 -3.37 -3.34 -2.28
C LEU A 120 -3.26 -4.09 -3.62
N VAL A 121 -3.72 -5.33 -3.69
CA VAL A 121 -3.68 -6.16 -4.92
C VAL A 121 -4.52 -5.52 -6.02
N VAL A 122 -5.78 -5.17 -5.75
CA VAL A 122 -6.70 -4.58 -6.73
C VAL A 122 -6.21 -3.20 -7.18
N GLY A 123 -5.79 -2.34 -6.25
CA GLY A 123 -5.27 -1.01 -6.57
C GLY A 123 -4.00 -1.08 -7.42
N SER A 124 -3.09 -2.02 -7.12
CA SER A 124 -1.90 -2.27 -7.95
C SER A 124 -2.27 -2.83 -9.32
N ALA A 125 -3.26 -3.74 -9.41
CA ALA A 125 -3.73 -4.27 -10.69
C ALA A 125 -4.33 -3.17 -11.58
N ILE A 126 -5.12 -2.24 -11.01
CA ILE A 126 -5.64 -1.07 -11.72
C ILE A 126 -4.48 -0.23 -12.28
N ALA A 127 -3.47 0.05 -11.46
CA ALA A 127 -2.30 0.80 -11.89
C ALA A 127 -1.55 0.11 -13.04
N LEU A 128 -1.38 -1.23 -13.00
CA LEU A 128 -0.73 -1.99 -14.07
C LEU A 128 -1.53 -1.93 -15.38
N VAL A 129 -2.86 -1.94 -15.32
CA VAL A 129 -3.71 -1.75 -16.51
C VAL A 129 -3.50 -0.36 -17.12
N ILE A 130 -3.37 0.67 -16.28
CA ILE A 130 -3.10 2.04 -16.75
C ILE A 130 -1.70 2.09 -17.39
N TYR A 131 -0.66 1.56 -16.76
CA TYR A 131 0.70 1.53 -17.34
C TYR A 131 0.76 0.84 -18.69
N ALA A 132 -0.01 -0.24 -18.89
CA ALA A 132 -0.05 -0.98 -20.14
C ALA A 132 -0.71 -0.20 -21.28
N ASN A 133 -1.67 0.67 -20.96
CA ASN A 133 -2.50 1.35 -21.96
C ASN A 133 -2.18 2.85 -22.09
N TRP A 134 -1.54 3.45 -21.11
CA TRP A 134 -1.25 4.88 -21.08
C TRP A 134 0.14 5.16 -20.53
N PRO A 135 1.19 4.94 -21.32
CA PRO A 135 2.55 5.22 -20.92
C PRO A 135 2.73 6.73 -20.69
N LEU A 136 3.42 7.10 -19.60
CA LEU A 136 3.69 8.48 -19.23
C LEU A 136 5.17 8.63 -18.85
N ALA A 137 5.86 9.57 -19.49
CA ALA A 137 7.22 9.92 -19.13
C ALA A 137 7.23 10.75 -17.83
N PRO A 138 8.13 10.45 -16.88
CA PRO A 138 8.28 11.27 -15.68
C PRO A 138 8.96 12.62 -15.98
N PRO A 139 8.82 13.64 -15.09
CA PRO A 139 9.41 14.95 -15.27
C PRO A 139 10.91 14.93 -15.58
N ARG A 140 11.70 14.08 -14.91
CA ARG A 140 13.14 13.93 -15.10
C ARG A 140 13.58 13.57 -16.52
N LEU A 141 12.68 13.02 -17.35
CA LEU A 141 12.94 12.73 -18.75
C LEU A 141 12.53 13.86 -19.69
N MET A 142 12.11 15.01 -19.15
CA MET A 142 11.63 16.19 -19.89
C MET A 142 12.55 17.40 -19.67
N PRO A 143 13.76 17.40 -20.23
CA PRO A 143 14.72 18.50 -20.02
C PRO A 143 14.18 19.86 -20.52
N GLU A 144 13.20 19.86 -21.43
CA GLU A 144 12.50 21.06 -21.89
C GLU A 144 11.72 21.78 -20.77
N LEU A 145 11.43 21.11 -19.64
CA LEU A 145 10.82 21.71 -18.46
C LEU A 145 11.85 22.33 -17.50
N GLY A 146 13.15 22.14 -17.76
CA GLY A 146 14.20 22.55 -16.84
C GLY A 146 14.37 21.63 -15.63
N THR A 147 13.70 20.46 -15.59
CA THR A 147 13.84 19.47 -14.52
C THR A 147 15.23 18.81 -14.54
N ILE A 148 15.72 18.44 -13.36
CA ILE A 148 17.00 17.76 -13.17
C ILE A 148 16.70 16.32 -12.75
N ASP A 149 17.32 15.33 -13.38
CA ASP A 149 17.29 13.97 -12.86
C ASP A 149 18.17 13.88 -11.61
N VAL A 150 17.57 14.08 -10.43
CA VAL A 150 18.26 14.09 -9.13
C VAL A 150 18.98 12.77 -8.89
N MET A 151 18.39 11.64 -9.27
CA MET A 151 19.01 10.33 -9.07
C MET A 151 20.23 10.19 -10.00
N GLN A 152 20.15 10.61 -11.24
CA GLN A 152 21.28 10.62 -12.16
C GLN A 152 22.36 11.60 -11.70
N HIS A 153 21.99 12.78 -11.23
CA HIS A 153 22.93 13.78 -10.70
C HIS A 153 23.77 13.23 -9.53
N PHE A 154 23.16 12.45 -8.65
CA PHE A 154 23.80 11.78 -7.51
C PHE A 154 24.07 10.28 -7.76
N ALA A 155 24.27 9.85 -9.01
CA ALA A 155 24.50 8.44 -9.35
C ALA A 155 25.70 7.82 -8.61
N ASN A 156 26.71 8.61 -8.30
CA ASN A 156 27.90 8.15 -7.56
C ASN A 156 27.65 7.93 -6.05
N ALA A 157 26.53 8.39 -5.52
CA ALA A 157 26.19 8.26 -4.10
C ALA A 157 25.46 6.96 -3.76
N GLY A 158 25.02 6.17 -4.76
CA GLY A 158 24.25 4.94 -4.53
C GLY A 158 24.43 3.87 -5.59
N TRP A 159 23.55 2.84 -5.56
CA TRP A 159 23.55 1.72 -6.53
C TRP A 159 22.72 1.98 -7.78
N TRP A 160 21.95 3.06 -7.81
CA TRP A 160 21.23 3.50 -8.99
C TRP A 160 22.22 4.05 -10.02
N GLY A 161 21.91 3.95 -11.28
CA GLY A 161 22.83 4.31 -12.38
C GLY A 161 22.10 4.71 -13.65
N ASP A 162 22.77 4.58 -14.75
CA ASP A 162 22.61 5.16 -16.06
C ASP A 162 21.21 5.24 -16.67
N ALA A 163 20.28 4.41 -16.25
CA ALA A 163 18.89 4.51 -16.66
C ALA A 163 18.00 4.73 -15.44
N ALA A 164 17.88 5.98 -15.09
CA ALA A 164 16.75 6.51 -14.37
C ALA A 164 16.21 5.65 -13.22
N SER A 165 16.66 5.87 -12.00
CA SER A 165 16.10 5.27 -10.78
C SER A 165 16.24 3.75 -10.65
N ALA A 166 16.84 3.07 -11.65
CA ALA A 166 17.10 1.64 -11.63
C ALA A 166 18.47 1.32 -11.02
N PRO A 167 18.64 0.12 -10.43
CA PRO A 167 19.96 -0.39 -10.09
C PRO A 167 20.85 -0.48 -11.34
N ARG A 168 22.14 -0.21 -11.19
CA ARG A 168 23.12 -0.30 -12.29
C ARG A 168 23.03 -1.66 -12.99
N GLY A 169 22.99 -1.64 -14.32
CA GLY A 169 22.86 -2.83 -15.16
C GLY A 169 21.42 -3.38 -15.28
N LEU A 170 20.43 -2.74 -14.66
CA LEU A 170 19.01 -3.11 -14.76
C LEU A 170 18.15 -2.03 -15.42
N GLY A 171 18.78 -1.00 -15.99
CA GLY A 171 18.09 0.10 -16.64
C GLY A 171 17.14 -0.33 -17.74
N ASP A 172 17.62 -1.16 -18.68
CA ASP A 172 16.84 -1.71 -19.79
C ASP A 172 15.69 -2.60 -19.32
N ALA A 173 15.81 -3.13 -18.10
CA ALA A 173 14.78 -3.92 -17.48
C ALA A 173 13.76 -3.08 -16.70
N THR A 174 13.78 -1.74 -16.77
CA THR A 174 12.87 -0.85 -16.04
C THR A 174 11.95 -0.11 -17.01
N ASN A 175 10.64 -0.17 -16.80
CA ASN A 175 9.71 0.65 -17.58
C ASN A 175 9.80 2.11 -17.11
N GLN A 176 10.53 2.93 -17.84
CA GLN A 176 10.73 4.35 -17.53
C GLN A 176 9.47 5.20 -17.77
N PHE A 177 8.50 4.67 -18.51
CA PHE A 177 7.26 5.35 -18.91
C PHE A 177 6.05 4.94 -18.08
N ALA A 178 6.29 4.40 -16.88
CA ALA A 178 5.25 4.05 -15.91
C ALA A 178 5.16 5.12 -14.79
N ALA A 179 5.12 6.41 -15.16
CA ALA A 179 5.04 7.46 -14.16
C ALA A 179 3.63 7.54 -13.53
N MET A 180 2.55 7.46 -14.32
CA MET A 180 1.18 7.56 -13.81
C MET A 180 0.44 6.23 -13.90
N PRO A 181 -0.18 5.81 -12.78
CA PRO A 181 -0.25 6.40 -11.44
C PRO A 181 0.97 6.08 -10.57
N SER A 182 1.37 6.95 -9.64
CA SER A 182 2.49 6.67 -8.74
C SER A 182 2.19 5.55 -7.75
N LEU A 183 2.73 4.35 -7.99
CA LEU A 183 2.64 3.25 -7.02
C LEU A 183 3.52 3.47 -5.79
N HIS A 184 4.59 4.25 -5.87
CA HIS A 184 5.37 4.67 -4.70
C HIS A 184 4.49 5.39 -3.69
N PHE A 185 3.73 6.37 -4.16
CA PHE A 185 2.78 7.07 -3.31
C PHE A 185 1.59 6.19 -2.92
N GLY A 186 0.99 5.46 -3.87
CA GLY A 186 -0.15 4.60 -3.60
C GLY A 186 0.13 3.58 -2.48
N TRP A 187 1.27 2.89 -2.53
CA TRP A 187 1.66 1.93 -1.48
C TRP A 187 1.98 2.60 -0.15
N SER A 188 2.56 3.80 -0.17
CA SER A 188 2.79 4.55 1.06
C SER A 188 1.47 4.99 1.71
N LEU A 189 0.49 5.42 0.93
CA LEU A 189 -0.86 5.72 1.39
C LEU A 189 -1.55 4.47 1.96
N TRP A 190 -1.43 3.32 1.28
CA TRP A 190 -1.90 2.04 1.80
C TRP A 190 -1.27 1.72 3.17
N CYS A 191 0.04 1.87 3.31
CA CYS A 191 0.73 1.71 4.59
C CYS A 191 0.15 2.64 5.66
N GLY A 192 -0.08 3.91 5.32
CA GLY A 192 -0.71 4.89 6.20
C GLY A 192 -2.09 4.45 6.68
N ILE A 193 -2.96 4.01 5.77
CA ILE A 193 -4.29 3.50 6.10
C ILE A 193 -4.21 2.29 7.05
N GLN A 194 -3.26 1.37 6.84
CA GLN A 194 -3.06 0.23 7.71
C GLN A 194 -2.57 0.66 9.11
N MET A 195 -1.52 1.51 9.16
CA MET A 195 -0.94 2.02 10.41
C MET A 195 -1.94 2.80 11.25
N TRP A 196 -2.84 3.56 10.62
CA TRP A 196 -3.89 4.31 11.32
C TRP A 196 -4.74 3.43 12.24
N GLY A 197 -4.93 2.17 11.88
CA GLY A 197 -5.67 1.20 12.67
C GLY A 197 -4.86 0.43 13.70
N PHE A 198 -3.58 0.71 13.84
CA PHE A 198 -2.77 0.04 14.83
C PHE A 198 -3.01 0.65 16.21
N GLY A 199 -3.55 -0.18 17.12
CA GLY A 199 -3.81 0.19 18.50
C GLY A 199 -2.64 -0.10 19.45
N GLY A 200 -2.94 -0.07 20.75
CA GLY A 200 -1.99 -0.35 21.84
C GLY A 200 -1.27 0.90 22.35
N ARG A 201 -0.26 0.71 23.21
CA ARG A 201 0.47 1.81 23.88
C ARG A 201 1.13 2.79 22.92
N HIS A 202 1.40 2.39 21.69
CA HIS A 202 2.04 3.21 20.66
C HIS A 202 1.05 3.75 19.61
N ALA A 203 -0.25 3.69 19.85
CA ALA A 203 -1.28 4.09 18.88
C ALA A 203 -1.10 5.53 18.37
N ARG A 204 -0.67 6.46 19.21
CA ARG A 204 -0.38 7.85 18.80
C ARG A 204 0.74 7.91 17.75
N TRP A 205 1.82 7.19 17.97
CA TRP A 205 2.97 7.19 17.06
C TRP A 205 2.63 6.51 15.74
N TRP A 206 1.79 5.46 15.78
CA TRP A 206 1.28 4.85 14.54
C TRP A 206 0.43 5.82 13.72
N LYS A 207 -0.39 6.67 14.37
CA LYS A 207 -1.16 7.70 13.68
C LYS A 207 -0.26 8.79 13.08
N VAL A 208 0.78 9.22 13.80
CA VAL A 208 1.77 10.16 13.27
C VAL A 208 2.47 9.55 12.05
N ALA A 209 2.97 8.32 12.14
CA ALA A 209 3.62 7.62 11.03
C ALA A 209 2.66 7.40 9.84
N ALA A 210 1.37 7.13 10.11
CA ALA A 210 0.33 6.93 9.11
C ALA A 210 0.13 8.16 8.20
N VAL A 211 0.36 9.35 8.72
CA VAL A 211 0.27 10.60 7.95
C VAL A 211 1.63 11.01 7.41
N ALA A 212 2.66 10.96 8.25
CA ALA A 212 4.00 11.45 7.89
C ALA A 212 4.63 10.64 6.75
N TYR A 213 4.47 9.31 6.73
CA TYR A 213 5.09 8.47 5.71
C TYR A 213 4.57 8.76 4.29
N PRO A 214 3.26 8.75 4.00
CA PRO A 214 2.79 9.10 2.65
C PRO A 214 3.07 10.54 2.27
N LEU A 215 3.01 11.52 3.19
CA LEU A 215 3.38 12.90 2.89
C LEU A 215 4.86 13.02 2.53
N LEU A 216 5.74 12.38 3.27
CA LEU A 216 7.17 12.35 2.95
C LEU A 216 7.42 11.67 1.60
N GLN A 217 6.71 10.57 1.31
CA GLN A 217 6.81 9.91 0.01
C GLN A 217 6.38 10.83 -1.13
N ALA A 218 5.28 11.61 -0.96
CA ALA A 218 4.85 12.58 -1.95
C ALA A 218 5.94 13.63 -2.22
N VAL A 219 6.49 14.22 -1.16
CA VAL A 219 7.59 15.20 -1.29
C VAL A 219 8.79 14.59 -2.01
N VAL A 220 9.19 13.37 -1.64
CA VAL A 220 10.33 12.68 -2.25
C VAL A 220 10.11 12.42 -3.74
N VAL A 221 8.95 11.88 -4.16
CA VAL A 221 8.73 11.55 -5.58
C VAL A 221 8.63 12.79 -6.46
N LEU A 222 8.12 13.90 -5.91
CA LEU A 222 8.05 15.18 -6.61
C LEU A 222 9.43 15.85 -6.67
N SER A 223 10.14 15.96 -5.55
CA SER A 223 11.44 16.62 -5.48
C SER A 223 12.57 15.87 -6.21
N THR A 224 12.39 14.59 -6.49
CA THR A 224 13.33 13.80 -7.30
C THR A 224 12.95 13.76 -8.79
N ALA A 225 11.96 14.56 -9.21
CA ALA A 225 11.43 14.62 -10.57
C ALA A 225 11.01 13.24 -11.15
N ASN A 226 10.67 12.29 -10.26
CA ASN A 226 10.21 10.97 -10.69
C ASN A 226 8.71 10.94 -11.02
N HIS A 227 7.93 11.87 -10.49
CA HIS A 227 6.48 11.94 -10.67
C HIS A 227 5.98 13.37 -10.74
N PHE A 228 4.90 13.57 -11.48
CA PHE A 228 4.03 14.73 -11.42
C PHE A 228 3.09 14.65 -10.22
N LEU A 229 2.50 15.78 -9.81
CA LEU A 229 1.51 15.78 -8.73
C LEU A 229 0.26 14.95 -9.10
N LEU A 230 -0.16 14.99 -10.37
CA LEU A 230 -1.27 14.16 -10.85
C LEU A 230 -0.96 12.66 -10.79
N ASP A 231 0.30 12.24 -10.91
CA ASP A 231 0.68 10.84 -10.70
C ASP A 231 0.45 10.42 -9.25
N VAL A 232 0.76 11.31 -8.30
CA VAL A 232 0.53 11.11 -6.86
C VAL A 232 -0.96 10.95 -6.59
N LEU A 233 -1.80 11.83 -7.15
CA LEU A 233 -3.26 11.75 -7.04
C LEU A 233 -3.81 10.49 -7.73
N GLY A 234 -3.26 10.10 -8.86
CA GLY A 234 -3.56 8.85 -9.56
C GLY A 234 -3.26 7.63 -8.70
N GLY A 235 -2.10 7.60 -8.04
CA GLY A 235 -1.71 6.53 -7.12
C GLY A 235 -2.66 6.42 -5.92
N ALA A 236 -3.03 7.58 -5.32
CA ALA A 236 -4.05 7.63 -4.28
C ALA A 236 -5.38 7.03 -4.77
N THR A 237 -5.83 7.47 -5.93
CA THR A 237 -7.10 7.03 -6.53
C THR A 237 -7.13 5.53 -6.74
N CYS A 238 -6.06 4.92 -7.28
CA CYS A 238 -5.99 3.46 -7.49
C CYS A 238 -6.15 2.70 -6.16
N ILE A 239 -5.47 3.11 -5.10
CA ILE A 239 -5.57 2.46 -3.79
C ILE A 239 -6.95 2.65 -3.17
N LEU A 240 -7.51 3.86 -3.23
CA LEU A 240 -8.84 4.14 -2.68
C LEU A 240 -9.94 3.39 -3.43
N LEU A 241 -9.83 3.27 -4.76
CA LEU A 241 -10.72 2.42 -5.57
C LEU A 241 -10.57 0.94 -5.17
N GLY A 242 -9.35 0.45 -4.95
CA GLY A 242 -9.12 -0.89 -4.42
C GLY A 242 -9.86 -1.12 -3.11
N TYR A 243 -9.77 -0.19 -2.15
CA TYR A 243 -10.54 -0.25 -0.90
C TYR A 243 -12.06 -0.20 -1.12
N ALA A 244 -12.53 0.65 -2.02
CA ALA A 244 -13.94 0.77 -2.34
C ALA A 244 -14.50 -0.54 -2.93
N ILE A 245 -13.84 -1.07 -3.96
CA ILE A 245 -14.23 -2.32 -4.64
C ILE A 245 -14.29 -3.48 -3.64
N VAL A 246 -13.22 -3.69 -2.86
CA VAL A 246 -13.19 -4.81 -1.88
C VAL A 246 -14.25 -4.65 -0.80
N THR A 247 -14.53 -3.41 -0.37
CA THR A 247 -15.57 -3.15 0.62
C THR A 247 -16.97 -3.42 0.05
N LEU A 248 -17.22 -3.02 -1.19
CA LEU A 248 -18.50 -3.26 -1.86
C LEU A 248 -18.74 -4.76 -2.10
N ILE A 249 -17.73 -5.49 -2.58
CA ILE A 249 -17.79 -6.94 -2.74
C ILE A 249 -18.07 -7.63 -1.39
N GLY A 250 -17.34 -7.26 -0.33
CA GLY A 250 -17.58 -7.82 1.00
C GLY A 250 -19.00 -7.60 1.48
N ARG A 251 -19.54 -6.39 1.34
CA ARG A 251 -20.93 -6.08 1.69
C ARG A 251 -21.96 -6.83 0.85
N ALA A 252 -21.68 -7.04 -0.43
CA ALA A 252 -22.57 -7.83 -1.29
C ALA A 252 -22.60 -9.29 -0.86
N LEU A 253 -21.45 -9.89 -0.56
CA LEU A 253 -21.36 -11.27 -0.07
C LEU A 253 -22.02 -11.46 1.29
N ASP A 254 -21.91 -10.49 2.20
CA ASP A 254 -22.59 -10.53 3.50
C ASP A 254 -24.13 -10.49 3.37
N ARG A 255 -24.65 -9.84 2.31
CA ARG A 255 -26.10 -9.75 2.04
C ARG A 255 -26.67 -11.02 1.39
N THR A 256 -25.85 -11.74 0.65
CA THR A 256 -26.26 -13.00 -0.02
C THR A 256 -26.01 -14.24 0.82
N GLY A 257 -25.22 -14.13 1.89
CA GLY A 257 -25.05 -15.18 2.88
C GLY A 257 -26.33 -15.39 3.67
N GLU A 258 -26.79 -16.65 3.77
CA GLU A 258 -27.91 -17.03 4.63
C GLU A 258 -27.79 -16.47 6.05
N PRO A 259 -28.93 -16.19 6.74
CA PRO A 259 -28.87 -15.66 8.09
C PRO A 259 -27.97 -16.58 8.91
N ARG A 260 -26.94 -16.01 9.50
CA ARG A 260 -26.04 -16.68 10.43
C ARG A 260 -26.92 -17.40 11.42
N ALA A 261 -26.99 -18.74 11.35
CA ALA A 261 -27.72 -19.53 12.33
C ALA A 261 -27.30 -18.99 13.70
N GLU A 262 -28.24 -18.41 14.43
CA GLU A 262 -28.04 -18.02 15.81
C GLU A 262 -27.44 -19.23 16.49
N SER A 263 -26.21 -19.10 16.95
CA SER A 263 -25.61 -20.11 17.83
C SER A 263 -26.61 -20.28 18.96
N PRO A 264 -27.18 -21.47 19.15
CA PRO A 264 -28.11 -21.65 20.25
C PRO A 264 -27.37 -21.20 21.50
N ALA A 265 -27.90 -20.16 22.12
CA ALA A 265 -27.45 -19.75 23.44
C ALA A 265 -27.45 -21.03 24.26
N ALA A 266 -26.27 -21.44 24.68
CA ALA A 266 -26.15 -22.59 25.55
C ALA A 266 -26.90 -22.24 26.84
N ASP A 267 -28.20 -22.59 26.86
CA ASP A 267 -28.99 -22.64 28.08
C ASP A 267 -28.47 -23.85 28.89
N VAL A 268 -27.29 -23.65 29.47
CA VAL A 268 -26.72 -24.56 30.44
C VAL A 268 -27.52 -24.34 31.72
N ARG A 269 -28.73 -24.88 31.76
CA ARG A 269 -29.36 -25.15 33.04
C ARG A 269 -28.54 -26.22 33.72
N VAL A 270 -27.81 -25.80 34.74
CA VAL A 270 -27.18 -26.71 35.68
C VAL A 270 -28.29 -27.34 36.49
N PRO A 271 -28.58 -28.66 36.36
CA PRO A 271 -29.55 -29.34 37.21
C PRO A 271 -28.90 -29.47 38.58
N GLY A 272 -29.48 -28.80 39.60
CA GLY A 272 -29.14 -29.11 40.96
C GLY A 272 -28.74 -27.98 41.91
N ALA A 273 -29.14 -26.73 41.68
CA ALA A 273 -29.05 -25.69 42.69
C ALA A 273 -30.34 -25.71 43.53
N THR A 274 -30.34 -26.38 44.65
CA THR A 274 -31.37 -26.32 45.68
C THR A 274 -31.46 -24.92 46.25
N ASP A 275 -32.72 -24.43 46.32
CA ASP A 275 -33.09 -23.16 46.98
C ASP A 275 -32.60 -23.13 48.42
N VAL A 276 -31.68 -22.20 48.71
CA VAL A 276 -31.35 -21.79 50.08
C VAL A 276 -31.88 -20.37 50.29
N PRO A 277 -32.83 -20.15 51.22
CA PRO A 277 -33.33 -18.80 51.47
C PRO A 277 -32.30 -17.99 52.25
N VAL A 278 -31.82 -16.88 51.64
CA VAL A 278 -30.99 -15.91 52.33
C VAL A 278 -31.90 -14.87 52.98
N ALA A 279 -32.10 -15.04 54.30
CA ALA A 279 -32.60 -14.00 55.19
C ALA A 279 -31.42 -13.11 55.64
N GLY A 280 -31.62 -11.80 55.66
CA GLY A 280 -30.73 -10.88 56.38
C GLY A 280 -30.39 -9.58 55.69
N LYS A 281 -31.25 -8.59 55.82
CA LYS A 281 -30.93 -7.17 55.64
C LYS A 281 -29.80 -6.77 56.58
N VAL A 282 -28.74 -6.23 56.10
CA VAL A 282 -27.79 -5.42 56.89
C VAL A 282 -27.71 -4.04 56.25
N THR A 283 -28.12 -3.07 57.07
CA THR A 283 -28.13 -1.63 56.82
C THR A 283 -26.69 -1.07 56.88
N THR A 284 -26.38 -0.20 55.93
CA THR A 284 -25.20 0.65 55.88
C THR A 284 -25.22 1.72 56.96
N PRO A 285 -24.09 2.17 57.48
CA PRO A 285 -23.90 3.56 57.80
C PRO A 285 -22.82 4.22 56.92
N ALA A 286 -23.14 5.47 56.58
CA ALA A 286 -22.28 6.42 55.91
C ALA A 286 -21.08 6.82 56.79
N TYR A 287 -19.89 6.94 56.17
CA TYR A 287 -18.93 8.03 56.31
C TYR A 287 -18.04 8.08 55.04
#